data_65a41e1c5ac8d63c929b41f50b570f87
#
_entry.id   65a41e1c5ac8d63c929b41f50b570f87
#
_cell.length_a   1.000
_cell.length_b   1.000
_cell.length_c   1.000
_cell.angle_alpha   90.00
_cell.angle_beta   90.00
_cell.angle_gamma   90.00
#
_symmetry.space_group_name_H-M   'P 1'
#
loop_
_entity.id
_entity.type
_entity.pdbx_description
1 polymer ?
#
loop_
_entity_poly.entity_id
_entity_poly.type
_entity_poly.pdbx_seq_one_letter_code
_entity_poly.pdbx_strand_id
1 'polypeptide(L)'
;NANSIWAMCGDYSFPSMFYFWQSWKKKWDDSHLPHIVKLLEAMQAGKPEGINIKYSRGCDWTEEIETKFEESGDKRAWEYQLLHRKVDSGEKADKAEALAMAKESDVIVAAVGENVMLCGENRERDGLKLPGKQEEYVEELLATGKPVVLVVFGGRAQVISKIAKRCAAVIQAWYPGEEGGTAVADILYGKISPSAKLSVSYPNTEVYEPICYNYSTRQDARVEWPFGYGLSYTTFAYKNLQTVKELSTASESSNIYFEVTNTGKVRADEIAQVYLSPTQSNQQIHPIQLQGFARISLNPGETKRVCIKFYTDQFGYYSHQGNRQWNIAPGTYELKIGASSQDIRLNQQIVLTGDKVVKPLRDHYFSEVIE
;
A
#
# COMPACT_ATOMS: atom_id res chain seq x y z
N ASN A 1 -16.93 4.60 -1.35
CA ASN A 1 -17.10 5.98 -1.02
C ASN A 1 -16.01 6.95 -1.54
N ALA A 2 -15.53 6.70 -2.75
CA ALA A 2 -14.56 7.52 -3.44
C ALA A 2 -15.05 8.98 -3.73
N ASN A 3 -16.29 9.29 -3.37
CA ASN A 3 -16.88 10.62 -3.46
C ASN A 3 -16.83 11.40 -2.14
N SER A 4 -16.19 10.88 -1.11
CA SER A 4 -16.04 11.57 0.16
C SER A 4 -14.61 12.03 0.38
N ILE A 5 -14.41 13.26 0.81
CA ILE A 5 -13.10 13.77 1.22
C ILE A 5 -12.48 12.93 2.35
N TRP A 6 -13.30 12.33 3.18
CA TRP A 6 -12.90 11.47 4.28
C TRP A 6 -12.29 10.14 3.82
N ALA A 7 -12.64 9.68 2.62
CA ALA A 7 -12.00 8.53 2.00
C ALA A 7 -10.68 8.89 1.32
N MET A 8 -10.50 10.18 0.97
CA MET A 8 -9.34 10.63 0.21
C MET A 8 -8.15 11.05 1.10
N CYS A 9 -8.41 11.62 2.29
CA CYS A 9 -7.39 12.35 3.03
C CYS A 9 -6.99 11.80 4.40
N GLY A 10 -7.76 10.89 5.00
CA GLY A 10 -7.47 10.42 6.37
C GLY A 10 -7.74 11.46 7.46
N ASP A 11 -7.55 11.06 8.72
CA ASP A 11 -8.03 11.80 9.90
C ASP A 11 -7.19 13.04 10.24
N TYR A 12 -5.89 12.90 10.25
CA TYR A 12 -4.97 13.97 10.63
C TYR A 12 -4.55 14.87 9.47
N SER A 13 -5.23 14.78 8.33
CA SER A 13 -5.02 15.71 7.23
C SER A 13 -5.63 17.09 7.54
N PHE A 14 -5.07 18.14 6.96
CA PHE A 14 -5.58 19.51 7.13
C PHE A 14 -7.08 19.62 6.82
N PRO A 15 -7.61 19.08 5.70
CA PRO A 15 -9.04 19.13 5.43
C PRO A 15 -9.88 18.49 6.52
N SER A 16 -9.51 17.28 6.98
CA SER A 16 -10.25 16.58 8.04
C SER A 16 -10.24 17.34 9.36
N MET A 17 -9.08 17.85 9.76
CA MET A 17 -8.94 18.65 10.98
C MET A 17 -9.69 19.97 10.89
N PHE A 18 -9.71 20.61 9.72
CA PHE A 18 -10.43 21.85 9.49
C PHE A 18 -11.94 21.66 9.60
N TYR A 19 -12.48 20.59 9.01
CA TYR A 19 -13.89 20.23 9.15
C TYR A 19 -14.25 19.93 10.60
N PHE A 20 -13.40 19.21 11.33
CA PHE A 20 -13.57 18.95 12.75
C PHE A 20 -13.64 20.26 13.55
N TRP A 21 -12.70 21.18 13.33
CA TRP A 21 -12.64 22.46 14.03
C TRP A 21 -13.83 23.37 13.73
N GLN A 22 -14.26 23.47 12.46
CA GLN A 22 -15.46 24.21 12.09
C GLN A 22 -16.72 23.62 12.70
N SER A 23 -16.80 22.29 12.74
CA SER A 23 -17.93 21.60 13.33
C SER A 23 -18.09 21.94 14.80
N TRP A 24 -16.99 22.10 15.52
CA TRP A 24 -16.97 22.48 16.93
C TRP A 24 -17.44 23.93 17.14
N LYS A 25 -17.10 24.81 16.22
CA LYS A 25 -17.52 26.23 16.25
C LYS A 25 -18.91 26.50 15.72
N LYS A 26 -19.63 25.48 15.25
CA LYS A 26 -20.97 25.62 14.64
C LYS A 26 -21.06 26.57 13.44
N LYS A 27 -19.90 26.91 12.84
CA LYS A 27 -19.82 27.69 11.62
C LYS A 27 -19.28 26.80 10.51
N TRP A 28 -20.05 26.65 9.44
CA TRP A 28 -19.66 25.87 8.29
C TRP A 28 -19.28 26.81 7.15
N ASP A 29 -18.01 26.83 6.80
CA ASP A 29 -17.48 27.59 5.68
C ASP A 29 -16.36 26.74 5.03
N ASP A 30 -16.63 26.21 3.85
CA ASP A 30 -15.71 25.39 3.07
C ASP A 30 -14.96 26.18 1.99
N SER A 31 -15.19 27.50 1.89
CA SER A 31 -14.57 28.37 0.90
C SER A 31 -13.04 28.40 0.96
N HIS A 32 -12.45 28.01 2.09
CA HIS A 32 -11.00 27.98 2.32
C HIS A 32 -10.39 26.58 2.26
N LEU A 33 -11.19 25.56 1.97
CA LEU A 33 -10.66 24.22 1.83
C LEU A 33 -10.06 24.00 0.45
N PRO A 34 -8.94 23.30 0.35
CA PRO A 34 -8.43 22.85 -0.94
C PRO A 34 -9.48 21.97 -1.62
N HIS A 35 -9.60 22.12 -2.93
CA HIS A 35 -10.44 21.23 -3.71
C HIS A 35 -9.84 19.83 -3.73
N ILE A 36 -10.58 18.84 -3.22
CA ILE A 36 -10.18 17.45 -3.24
C ILE A 36 -10.83 16.76 -4.42
N VAL A 37 -10.04 16.37 -5.39
CA VAL A 37 -10.49 15.71 -6.60
C VAL A 37 -10.93 14.27 -6.27
N LYS A 38 -12.23 14.01 -6.38
CA LYS A 38 -12.82 12.69 -6.12
C LYS A 38 -12.72 11.79 -7.34
N LEU A 39 -12.77 10.47 -7.13
CA LEU A 39 -12.59 9.51 -8.22
C LEU A 39 -13.62 9.70 -9.36
N LEU A 40 -14.91 9.83 -9.05
CA LEU A 40 -15.94 10.02 -10.07
C LEU A 40 -15.72 11.30 -10.89
N GLU A 41 -15.40 12.39 -10.21
CA GLU A 41 -15.10 13.68 -10.83
C GLU A 41 -13.92 13.56 -11.81
N ALA A 42 -12.81 12.98 -11.34
CA ALA A 42 -11.62 12.76 -12.17
C ALA A 42 -11.90 11.82 -13.36
N MET A 43 -12.64 10.75 -13.13
CA MET A 43 -13.03 9.85 -14.21
C MET A 43 -13.87 10.56 -15.27
N GLN A 44 -14.84 11.38 -14.87
CA GLN A 44 -15.67 12.14 -15.79
C GLN A 44 -14.87 13.19 -16.57
N ALA A 45 -13.97 13.90 -15.88
CA ALA A 45 -13.13 14.94 -16.49
C ALA A 45 -12.06 14.35 -17.42
N GLY A 46 -11.47 13.22 -17.06
CA GLY A 46 -10.34 12.63 -17.77
C GLY A 46 -10.69 11.50 -18.75
N LYS A 47 -11.97 11.16 -18.93
CA LYS A 47 -12.39 10.02 -19.75
C LYS A 47 -11.97 10.14 -21.21
N PRO A 48 -11.49 9.06 -21.82
CA PRO A 48 -11.27 8.99 -23.26
C PRO A 48 -12.58 9.16 -24.05
N GLU A 49 -12.45 9.56 -25.31
CA GLU A 49 -13.59 9.63 -26.23
C GLU A 49 -14.28 8.25 -26.39
N GLY A 50 -15.59 8.26 -26.45
CA GLY A 50 -16.40 7.03 -26.57
C GLY A 50 -16.73 6.35 -25.25
N ILE A 51 -16.12 6.74 -24.12
CA ILE A 51 -16.44 6.21 -22.81
C ILE A 51 -17.62 6.96 -22.20
N ASN A 52 -18.66 6.20 -21.80
CA ASN A 52 -19.79 6.70 -21.05
C ASN A 52 -19.71 6.21 -19.60
N ILE A 53 -19.74 7.12 -18.62
CA ILE A 53 -19.68 6.81 -17.20
C ILE A 53 -21.06 7.02 -16.60
N LYS A 54 -21.58 5.95 -16.02
CA LYS A 54 -22.77 5.97 -15.17
C LYS A 54 -22.31 5.77 -13.72
N TYR A 55 -23.02 6.36 -12.78
CA TYR A 55 -22.73 6.25 -11.35
C TYR A 55 -24.00 5.94 -10.58
N SER A 56 -23.90 5.04 -9.63
CA SER A 56 -24.89 4.79 -8.60
C SER A 56 -24.21 4.39 -7.30
N ARG A 57 -24.76 4.83 -6.18
CA ARG A 57 -24.33 4.40 -4.85
C ARG A 57 -25.04 3.08 -4.50
N GLY A 58 -24.33 1.97 -4.61
CA GLY A 58 -24.93 0.64 -4.46
C GLY A 58 -25.02 0.13 -3.03
N CYS A 59 -24.19 0.62 -2.11
CA CYS A 59 -24.25 0.22 -0.70
C CYS A 59 -23.74 1.32 0.22
N ASP A 60 -24.18 1.28 1.46
CA ASP A 60 -23.69 2.11 2.54
C ASP A 60 -22.53 1.41 3.27
N TRP A 61 -21.68 2.20 3.88
CA TRP A 61 -20.52 1.72 4.65
C TRP A 61 -20.70 1.92 6.16
N THR A 62 -21.76 2.64 6.57
CA THR A 62 -21.97 3.11 7.94
C THR A 62 -23.12 2.41 8.68
N GLU A 63 -23.91 1.55 8.03
CA GLU A 63 -25.07 0.91 8.65
C GLU A 63 -24.76 0.29 10.03
N GLU A 64 -23.66 -0.46 10.15
CA GLU A 64 -23.30 -1.09 11.43
C GLU A 64 -22.91 -0.06 12.51
N ILE A 65 -22.33 1.06 12.12
CA ILE A 65 -21.88 2.10 13.03
C ILE A 65 -23.09 2.90 13.52
N GLU A 66 -23.99 3.26 12.63
CA GLU A 66 -25.25 3.94 12.97
C GLU A 66 -26.06 3.09 13.96
N THR A 67 -26.21 1.80 13.70
CA THR A 67 -26.92 0.88 14.60
C THR A 67 -26.27 0.80 15.98
N LYS A 68 -24.92 0.65 16.04
CA LYS A 68 -24.21 0.63 17.33
C LYS A 68 -24.40 1.92 18.14
N PHE A 69 -24.40 3.07 17.51
CA PHE A 69 -24.61 4.35 18.20
C PHE A 69 -26.07 4.57 18.60
N GLU A 70 -27.01 4.14 17.79
CA GLU A 70 -28.45 4.18 18.13
C GLU A 70 -28.75 3.25 19.30
N GLU A 71 -28.20 2.05 19.34
CA GLU A 71 -28.37 1.08 20.43
C GLU A 71 -27.70 1.56 21.72
N SER A 72 -26.53 2.14 21.65
CA SER A 72 -25.79 2.65 22.83
C SER A 72 -26.42 3.91 23.43
N GLY A 73 -27.18 4.67 22.65
CA GLY A 73 -27.74 5.95 23.06
C GLY A 73 -26.72 7.05 23.37
N ASP A 74 -25.43 6.80 23.11
CA ASP A 74 -24.36 7.77 23.41
C ASP A 74 -24.15 8.77 22.27
N LYS A 75 -25.04 9.76 22.26
CA LYS A 75 -25.00 10.87 21.29
C LYS A 75 -23.88 11.90 21.57
N ARG A 76 -23.07 11.68 22.60
CA ARG A 76 -21.97 12.60 22.96
C ARG A 76 -20.69 12.27 22.20
N ALA A 77 -20.56 11.06 21.68
CA ALA A 77 -19.41 10.69 20.87
C ALA A 77 -19.33 11.65 19.67
N TRP A 78 -18.18 12.30 19.52
CA TRP A 78 -17.94 13.21 18.39
C TRP A 78 -18.09 12.48 17.04
N GLU A 79 -17.86 11.18 17.00
CA GLU A 79 -18.10 10.29 15.87
C GLU A 79 -19.57 10.29 15.46
N TYR A 80 -20.50 10.17 16.43
CA TYR A 80 -21.93 10.28 16.17
C TYR A 80 -22.30 11.63 15.55
N GLN A 81 -21.70 12.71 16.06
CA GLN A 81 -21.95 14.04 15.51
C GLN A 81 -21.43 14.22 14.09
N LEU A 82 -20.32 13.54 13.73
CA LEU A 82 -19.78 13.55 12.36
C LEU A 82 -20.64 12.72 11.40
N LEU A 83 -21.14 11.57 11.83
CA LEU A 83 -22.05 10.71 11.03
C LEU A 83 -23.36 11.41 10.68
N HIS A 84 -23.93 12.14 11.62
CA HIS A 84 -25.19 12.88 11.41
C HIS A 84 -25.02 14.24 10.73
N ARG A 85 -23.81 14.70 10.54
CA ARG A 85 -23.54 15.89 9.75
C ARG A 85 -23.29 15.49 8.32
N LYS A 86 -24.22 15.45 7.46
CA LYS A 86 -24.16 15.33 5.99
C LYS A 86 -22.78 15.58 5.37
N VAL A 87 -21.76 14.86 5.85
CA VAL A 87 -20.39 14.89 5.30
C VAL A 87 -20.34 14.06 4.02
N ASP A 88 -21.39 13.33 3.78
CA ASP A 88 -21.64 12.51 2.61
C ASP A 88 -22.48 13.28 1.59
N SER A 89 -22.43 12.88 0.33
CA SER A 89 -23.20 13.47 -0.80
C SER A 89 -24.70 13.56 -0.55
N GLY A 90 -25.21 12.96 0.53
CA GLY A 90 -26.62 12.89 0.86
C GLY A 90 -27.41 11.92 -0.02
N GLU A 91 -26.74 11.24 -0.95
CA GLU A 91 -27.34 10.20 -1.79
C GLU A 91 -27.57 8.94 -0.96
N LYS A 92 -28.79 8.42 -1.02
CA LYS A 92 -29.08 7.10 -0.47
C LYS A 92 -28.53 6.01 -1.38
N ALA A 93 -28.08 4.91 -0.76
CA ALA A 93 -27.70 3.73 -1.52
C ALA A 93 -28.94 3.10 -2.19
N ASP A 94 -28.84 2.85 -3.48
CA ASP A 94 -29.80 2.07 -4.24
C ASP A 94 -29.12 0.88 -4.90
N LYS A 95 -29.14 -0.26 -4.20
CA LYS A 95 -28.53 -1.48 -4.70
C LYS A 95 -29.22 -2.01 -5.95
N ALA A 96 -30.53 -1.88 -6.06
CA ALA A 96 -31.27 -2.39 -7.21
C ALA A 96 -30.93 -1.62 -8.49
N GLU A 97 -30.91 -0.28 -8.40
CA GLU A 97 -30.48 0.59 -9.49
C GLU A 97 -29.03 0.29 -9.90
N ALA A 98 -28.11 0.21 -8.92
CA ALA A 98 -26.71 -0.06 -9.17
C ALA A 98 -26.48 -1.41 -9.86
N LEU A 99 -27.17 -2.47 -9.45
CA LEU A 99 -27.08 -3.78 -10.10
C LEU A 99 -27.70 -3.82 -11.50
N ALA A 100 -28.79 -3.07 -11.73
CA ALA A 100 -29.38 -2.92 -13.06
C ALA A 100 -28.37 -2.23 -14.00
N MET A 101 -27.80 -1.12 -13.56
CA MET A 101 -26.77 -0.37 -14.28
C MET A 101 -25.51 -1.23 -14.56
N ALA A 102 -25.07 -2.03 -13.58
CA ALA A 102 -23.93 -2.92 -13.71
C ALA A 102 -24.12 -3.96 -14.83
N LYS A 103 -25.32 -4.53 -14.95
CA LYS A 103 -25.64 -5.50 -16.00
C LYS A 103 -25.57 -4.93 -17.42
N GLU A 104 -25.84 -3.63 -17.56
CA GLU A 104 -25.78 -2.91 -18.85
C GLU A 104 -24.38 -2.38 -19.17
N SER A 105 -23.46 -2.37 -18.21
CA SER A 105 -22.12 -1.82 -18.38
C SER A 105 -21.16 -2.84 -18.99
N ASP A 106 -20.11 -2.37 -19.67
CA ASP A 106 -19.02 -3.21 -20.18
C ASP A 106 -18.00 -3.54 -19.11
N VAL A 107 -17.76 -2.60 -18.19
CA VAL A 107 -16.81 -2.71 -17.07
C VAL A 107 -17.41 -2.02 -15.85
N ILE A 108 -17.20 -2.60 -14.70
CA ILE A 108 -17.62 -2.05 -13.41
C ILE A 108 -16.39 -1.59 -12.64
N VAL A 109 -16.37 -0.34 -12.18
CA VAL A 109 -15.38 0.16 -11.21
C VAL A 109 -16.06 0.22 -9.85
N ALA A 110 -15.72 -0.73 -8.98
CA ALA A 110 -16.26 -0.83 -7.63
C ALA A 110 -15.31 -0.15 -6.63
N ALA A 111 -15.70 1.02 -6.14
CA ALA A 111 -14.95 1.77 -5.12
C ALA A 111 -15.49 1.41 -3.73
N VAL A 112 -14.66 0.76 -2.93
CA VAL A 112 -14.99 0.23 -1.60
C VAL A 112 -13.93 0.61 -0.56
N GLY A 113 -14.15 0.25 0.68
CA GLY A 113 -13.14 0.40 1.72
C GLY A 113 -13.63 1.13 2.96
N GLU A 114 -12.69 1.70 3.66
CA GLU A 114 -12.91 2.46 4.89
C GLU A 114 -12.74 3.96 4.64
N ASN A 115 -13.27 4.73 5.54
CA ASN A 115 -12.96 6.14 5.66
C ASN A 115 -12.40 6.46 7.04
N VAL A 116 -12.10 7.73 7.29
CA VAL A 116 -11.52 8.18 8.55
C VAL A 116 -12.39 7.90 9.79
N MET A 117 -13.68 7.66 9.61
CA MET A 117 -14.59 7.32 10.71
C MET A 117 -14.36 5.91 11.25
N LEU A 118 -13.74 5.04 10.45
CA LEU A 118 -13.45 3.64 10.76
C LEU A 118 -11.97 3.38 11.00
N CYS A 119 -11.11 4.37 10.77
CA CYS A 119 -9.67 4.22 10.86
C CYS A 119 -9.04 5.50 11.41
N GLY A 120 -8.49 5.47 12.60
CA GLY A 120 -7.88 6.58 13.30
C GLY A 120 -7.70 6.28 14.79
N GLU A 121 -7.22 7.26 15.54
CA GLU A 121 -7.08 7.15 16.98
C GLU A 121 -8.44 6.94 17.66
N ASN A 122 -8.51 6.00 18.59
CA ASN A 122 -9.75 5.58 19.27
C ASN A 122 -10.86 5.07 18.34
N ARG A 123 -10.48 4.53 17.17
CA ARG A 123 -11.41 3.97 16.17
C ARG A 123 -11.02 2.54 15.84
N GLU A 124 -11.12 1.72 16.86
CA GLU A 124 -10.85 0.30 16.74
C GLU A 124 -11.99 -0.40 16.03
N ARG A 125 -11.63 -1.35 15.17
CA ARG A 125 -12.56 -2.25 14.53
C ARG A 125 -12.20 -3.68 14.87
N ASP A 126 -13.22 -4.49 15.07
CA ASP A 126 -13.07 -5.94 15.15
C ASP A 126 -12.83 -6.49 13.74
N GLY A 127 -11.56 -6.85 13.48
CA GLY A 127 -11.15 -7.48 12.24
C GLY A 127 -10.77 -6.54 11.09
N LEU A 128 -10.40 -7.16 9.97
CA LEU A 128 -9.84 -6.52 8.78
C LEU A 128 -10.73 -6.65 7.52
N LYS A 129 -11.96 -7.14 7.64
CA LYS A 129 -12.89 -7.23 6.50
C LYS A 129 -13.32 -5.86 6.02
N LEU A 130 -13.84 -5.79 4.81
CA LEU A 130 -14.56 -4.61 4.34
C LEU A 130 -15.72 -4.29 5.30
N PRO A 131 -15.95 -3.01 5.62
CA PRO A 131 -17.04 -2.64 6.53
C PRO A 131 -18.43 -2.85 5.91
N GLY A 132 -19.42 -3.09 6.79
CA GLY A 132 -20.82 -3.24 6.40
C GLY A 132 -21.02 -4.38 5.40
N LYS A 133 -21.86 -4.14 4.41
CA LYS A 133 -22.24 -5.11 3.37
C LYS A 133 -21.44 -4.98 2.07
N GLN A 134 -20.28 -4.31 2.11
CA GLN A 134 -19.52 -4.04 0.89
C GLN A 134 -19.01 -5.32 0.20
N GLU A 135 -18.57 -6.33 0.98
CA GLU A 135 -18.13 -7.60 0.39
C GLU A 135 -19.28 -8.33 -0.32
N GLU A 136 -20.45 -8.41 0.32
CA GLU A 136 -21.67 -8.99 -0.27
C GLU A 136 -22.07 -8.25 -1.56
N TYR A 137 -22.01 -6.92 -1.54
CA TYR A 137 -22.33 -6.12 -2.71
C TYR A 137 -21.35 -6.36 -3.86
N VAL A 138 -20.03 -6.47 -3.59
CA VAL A 138 -19.05 -6.81 -4.63
C VAL A 138 -19.29 -8.22 -5.18
N GLU A 139 -19.68 -9.19 -4.35
CA GLU A 139 -20.08 -10.52 -4.81
C GLU A 139 -21.28 -10.47 -5.77
N GLU A 140 -22.28 -9.63 -5.49
CA GLU A 140 -23.43 -9.42 -6.39
C GLU A 140 -23.01 -8.75 -7.72
N LEU A 141 -22.06 -7.78 -7.68
CA LEU A 141 -21.49 -7.20 -8.90
C LEU A 141 -20.73 -8.23 -9.73
N LEU A 142 -19.92 -9.08 -9.10
CA LEU A 142 -19.22 -10.19 -9.76
C LEU A 142 -20.20 -11.22 -10.37
N ALA A 143 -21.34 -11.44 -9.74
CA ALA A 143 -22.37 -12.34 -10.25
C ALA A 143 -23.06 -11.82 -11.53
N THR A 144 -22.89 -10.54 -11.89
CA THR A 144 -23.39 -10.02 -13.19
C THR A 144 -22.61 -10.58 -14.38
N GLY A 145 -21.45 -11.20 -14.15
CA GLY A 145 -20.55 -11.69 -15.21
C GLY A 145 -19.74 -10.61 -15.91
N LYS A 146 -19.84 -9.35 -15.48
CA LYS A 146 -19.06 -8.25 -16.05
C LYS A 146 -17.69 -8.15 -15.38
N PRO A 147 -16.65 -7.68 -16.09
CA PRO A 147 -15.35 -7.38 -15.47
C PRO A 147 -15.50 -6.34 -14.36
N VAL A 148 -15.01 -6.67 -13.17
CA VAL A 148 -15.00 -5.75 -12.02
C VAL A 148 -13.57 -5.32 -11.73
N VAL A 149 -13.33 -4.01 -11.73
CA VAL A 149 -12.10 -3.39 -11.22
C VAL A 149 -12.41 -2.89 -9.82
N LEU A 150 -11.74 -3.47 -8.82
CA LEU A 150 -11.93 -3.12 -7.42
C LEU A 150 -10.94 -2.02 -7.02
N VAL A 151 -11.42 -0.89 -6.53
CA VAL A 151 -10.61 0.20 -5.99
C VAL A 151 -10.86 0.30 -4.49
N VAL A 152 -9.82 0.02 -3.70
CA VAL A 152 -9.92 -0.08 -2.24
C VAL A 152 -9.32 1.17 -1.59
N PHE A 153 -10.14 1.89 -0.85
CA PHE A 153 -9.72 3.04 -0.05
C PHE A 153 -9.65 2.65 1.42
N GLY A 154 -8.73 3.24 2.18
CA GLY A 154 -8.63 3.02 3.61
C GLY A 154 -7.21 3.01 4.14
N GLY A 155 -7.05 3.13 5.46
CA GLY A 155 -5.76 3.23 6.13
C GLY A 155 -5.14 1.89 6.51
N ARG A 156 -5.80 0.77 6.24
CA ARG A 156 -5.32 -0.58 6.61
C ARG A 156 -5.47 -1.58 5.46
N ALA A 157 -4.68 -2.65 5.51
CA ALA A 157 -4.80 -3.77 4.58
C ALA A 157 -6.04 -4.60 4.94
N GLN A 158 -7.06 -4.56 4.08
CA GLN A 158 -8.34 -5.23 4.29
C GLN A 158 -8.34 -6.63 3.69
N VAL A 159 -8.94 -7.60 4.39
CA VAL A 159 -9.08 -8.97 3.88
C VAL A 159 -10.08 -8.99 2.73
N ILE A 160 -9.57 -8.98 1.51
CA ILE A 160 -10.34 -8.95 0.26
C ILE A 160 -10.01 -10.12 -0.68
N SER A 161 -9.17 -11.06 -0.25
CA SER A 161 -8.62 -12.13 -1.10
C SER A 161 -9.66 -12.92 -1.87
N LYS A 162 -10.81 -13.17 -1.24
CA LYS A 162 -11.91 -13.95 -1.84
C LYS A 162 -12.50 -13.25 -3.06
N ILE A 163 -12.80 -11.95 -2.94
CA ILE A 163 -13.37 -11.16 -4.03
C ILE A 163 -12.28 -10.74 -5.04
N ALA A 164 -11.08 -10.40 -4.56
CA ALA A 164 -9.98 -9.94 -5.39
C ALA A 164 -9.57 -10.95 -6.48
N LYS A 165 -9.56 -12.25 -6.15
CA LYS A 165 -9.25 -13.34 -7.10
C LYS A 165 -10.23 -13.46 -8.27
N ARG A 166 -11.41 -12.88 -8.13
CA ARG A 166 -12.47 -12.88 -9.13
C ARG A 166 -12.60 -11.55 -9.87
N CYS A 167 -11.98 -10.50 -9.35
CA CYS A 167 -11.92 -9.20 -10.00
C CYS A 167 -10.96 -9.22 -11.19
N ALA A 168 -11.24 -8.42 -12.21
CA ALA A 168 -10.36 -8.22 -13.35
C ALA A 168 -9.07 -7.48 -12.96
N ALA A 169 -9.17 -6.56 -11.99
CA ALA A 169 -8.04 -5.86 -11.39
C ALA A 169 -8.39 -5.37 -9.98
N VAL A 170 -7.35 -5.12 -9.17
CA VAL A 170 -7.48 -4.51 -7.85
C VAL A 170 -6.48 -3.37 -7.72
N ILE A 171 -6.95 -2.21 -7.26
CA ILE A 171 -6.13 -1.05 -6.94
C ILE A 171 -6.27 -0.78 -5.44
N GLN A 172 -5.19 -0.87 -4.69
CA GLN A 172 -5.13 -0.39 -3.31
C GLN A 172 -4.75 1.09 -3.32
N ALA A 173 -5.72 1.96 -3.12
CA ALA A 173 -5.54 3.41 -3.20
C ALA A 173 -5.09 4.03 -1.87
N TRP A 174 -5.25 3.35 -0.75
CA TRP A 174 -5.03 3.88 0.60
C TRP A 174 -5.84 5.16 0.83
N TYR A 175 -5.26 6.17 1.46
CA TYR A 175 -5.76 7.55 1.51
C TYR A 175 -4.95 8.38 0.50
N PRO A 176 -5.41 8.54 -0.74
CA PRO A 176 -4.56 9.02 -1.84
C PRO A 176 -4.35 10.54 -1.87
N GLY A 177 -5.00 11.30 -0.99
CA GLY A 177 -4.83 12.76 -0.89
C GLY A 177 -5.66 13.59 -1.87
N GLU A 178 -5.28 14.86 -2.02
CA GLU A 178 -6.05 15.87 -2.78
C GLU A 178 -6.24 15.48 -4.24
N GLU A 179 -5.20 15.02 -4.91
CA GLU A 179 -5.20 14.60 -6.32
C GLU A 179 -5.42 13.09 -6.50
N GLY A 180 -5.84 12.41 -5.45
CA GLY A 180 -6.01 10.96 -5.46
C GLY A 180 -7.00 10.46 -6.50
N GLY A 181 -8.09 11.21 -6.75
CA GLY A 181 -9.05 10.90 -7.81
C GLY A 181 -8.40 10.91 -9.19
N THR A 182 -7.60 11.95 -9.49
CA THR A 182 -6.86 12.10 -10.74
C THR A 182 -5.86 10.95 -10.91
N ALA A 183 -5.08 10.65 -9.88
CA ALA A 183 -4.08 9.58 -9.94
C ALA A 183 -4.71 8.21 -10.21
N VAL A 184 -5.80 7.87 -9.53
CA VAL A 184 -6.51 6.59 -9.73
C VAL A 184 -7.16 6.54 -11.13
N ALA A 185 -7.79 7.64 -11.58
CA ALA A 185 -8.39 7.71 -12.91
C ALA A 185 -7.35 7.56 -14.03
N ASP A 186 -6.18 8.15 -13.89
CA ASP A 186 -5.09 8.04 -14.86
C ASP A 186 -4.53 6.61 -14.95
N ILE A 187 -4.50 5.88 -13.83
CA ILE A 187 -4.19 4.44 -13.80
C ILE A 187 -5.31 3.67 -14.52
N LEU A 188 -6.57 3.90 -14.19
CA LEU A 188 -7.72 3.19 -14.80
C LEU A 188 -7.78 3.38 -16.31
N TYR A 189 -7.41 4.56 -16.80
CA TYR A 189 -7.37 4.85 -18.24
C TYR A 189 -6.06 4.50 -18.93
N GLY A 190 -5.10 3.95 -18.18
CA GLY A 190 -3.79 3.56 -18.73
C GLY A 190 -2.89 4.72 -19.15
N LYS A 191 -3.17 5.96 -18.71
CA LYS A 191 -2.30 7.11 -18.95
C LYS A 191 -0.98 6.98 -18.18
N ILE A 192 -1.04 6.38 -17.00
CA ILE A 192 0.11 6.12 -16.13
C ILE A 192 0.11 4.65 -15.75
N SER A 193 1.25 4.00 -15.86
CA SER A 193 1.44 2.66 -15.33
C SER A 193 1.65 2.72 -13.82
N PRO A 194 0.96 1.90 -13.01
CA PRO A 194 1.22 1.83 -11.58
C PRO A 194 2.65 1.35 -11.31
N SER A 195 3.29 1.95 -10.30
CA SER A 195 4.67 1.62 -9.90
C SER A 195 4.83 1.42 -8.40
N ALA A 196 3.86 1.85 -7.60
CA ALA A 196 3.91 1.73 -6.15
C ALA A 196 3.93 0.26 -5.70
N LYS A 197 4.59 0.02 -4.58
CA LYS A 197 4.70 -1.30 -3.95
C LYS A 197 4.07 -1.26 -2.55
N LEU A 198 3.49 -2.39 -2.13
CA LEU A 198 2.93 -2.50 -0.78
C LEU A 198 3.99 -2.31 0.30
N SER A 199 3.75 -1.41 1.22
CA SER A 199 4.60 -1.16 2.40
C SER A 199 4.29 -2.07 3.59
N VAL A 200 3.34 -2.98 3.43
CA VAL A 200 2.94 -3.99 4.41
C VAL A 200 2.64 -5.30 3.69
N SER A 201 2.71 -6.43 4.42
CA SER A 201 2.15 -7.70 3.94
C SER A 201 0.62 -7.63 3.99
N TYR A 202 -0.04 -8.05 2.93
CA TYR A 202 -1.50 -8.00 2.80
C TYR A 202 -2.11 -9.34 3.21
N PRO A 203 -3.03 -9.39 4.18
CA PRO A 203 -3.56 -10.65 4.70
C PRO A 203 -4.61 -11.28 3.77
N ASN A 204 -4.66 -12.61 3.76
CA ASN A 204 -5.72 -13.37 3.09
C ASN A 204 -6.83 -13.84 4.04
N THR A 205 -6.62 -13.67 5.33
CA THR A 205 -7.57 -14.01 6.39
C THR A 205 -7.47 -12.99 7.51
N GLU A 206 -8.44 -12.97 8.39
CA GLU A 206 -8.39 -12.12 9.57
C GLU A 206 -7.27 -12.56 10.50
N VAL A 207 -6.47 -11.59 10.92
CA VAL A 207 -5.33 -11.78 11.81
C VAL A 207 -5.38 -10.75 12.93
N TYR A 208 -5.09 -11.18 14.13
CA TYR A 208 -5.00 -10.31 15.31
C TYR A 208 -3.57 -9.89 15.62
N GLU A 209 -2.59 -10.52 14.96
CA GLU A 209 -1.18 -10.23 15.11
C GLU A 209 -0.64 -9.61 13.82
N PRO A 210 0.28 -8.62 13.92
CA PRO A 210 0.92 -8.06 12.74
C PRO A 210 1.66 -9.13 11.93
N ILE A 211 1.41 -9.18 10.63
CA ILE A 211 2.18 -10.01 9.70
C ILE A 211 3.39 -9.22 9.24
N CYS A 212 4.51 -9.38 9.93
CA CYS A 212 5.76 -8.71 9.60
C CYS A 212 6.56 -9.54 8.60
N TYR A 213 6.84 -9.01 7.42
CA TYR A 213 7.57 -9.69 6.35
C TYR A 213 8.97 -10.17 6.77
N ASN A 214 9.58 -9.50 7.71
CA ASN A 214 10.97 -9.70 8.13
C ASN A 214 11.15 -10.75 9.24
N TYR A 215 10.06 -11.36 9.73
CA TYR A 215 10.15 -12.43 10.74
C TYR A 215 10.31 -13.83 10.15
N SER A 216 10.11 -14.02 8.86
CA SER A 216 10.27 -15.32 8.21
C SER A 216 10.76 -15.17 6.78
N THR A 217 11.68 -16.07 6.37
CA THR A 217 12.09 -16.23 4.96
C THR A 217 11.09 -17.09 4.17
N ARG A 218 10.17 -17.75 4.86
CA ARG A 218 9.12 -18.58 4.25
C ARG A 218 7.89 -17.72 4.00
N GLN A 219 7.14 -18.06 2.96
CA GLN A 219 5.84 -17.46 2.74
C GLN A 219 4.91 -17.81 3.91
N ASP A 220 4.43 -16.79 4.59
CA ASP A 220 3.37 -16.97 5.58
C ASP A 220 2.06 -17.31 4.83
N ALA A 221 1.45 -18.43 5.18
CA ALA A 221 0.21 -18.89 4.55
C ALA A 221 -0.97 -17.89 4.73
N ARG A 222 -0.84 -16.94 5.66
CA ARG A 222 -1.82 -15.87 5.91
C ARG A 222 -1.62 -14.65 5.00
N VAL A 223 -0.59 -14.63 4.16
CA VAL A 223 -0.27 -13.50 3.27
C VAL A 223 -0.86 -13.77 1.88
N GLU A 224 -1.65 -12.84 1.39
CA GLU A 224 -2.12 -12.83 0.00
C GLU A 224 -1.08 -12.16 -0.91
N TRP A 225 -0.66 -10.94 -0.56
CA TRP A 225 0.40 -10.23 -1.26
C TRP A 225 1.51 -9.84 -0.30
N PRO A 226 2.77 -10.19 -0.60
CA PRO A 226 3.88 -9.92 0.29
C PRO A 226 4.24 -8.42 0.33
N PHE A 227 4.99 -8.05 1.36
CA PHE A 227 5.64 -6.74 1.42
C PHE A 227 6.45 -6.48 0.14
N GLY A 228 6.34 -5.28 -0.39
CA GLY A 228 6.99 -4.88 -1.62
C GLY A 228 6.27 -5.29 -2.90
N TYR A 229 5.16 -6.03 -2.83
CA TYR A 229 4.38 -6.45 -4.00
C TYR A 229 3.70 -5.27 -4.69
N GLY A 230 3.64 -5.32 -6.01
CA GLY A 230 2.88 -4.39 -6.85
C GLY A 230 3.12 -4.70 -8.32
N LEU A 231 2.05 -4.64 -9.11
CA LEU A 231 2.07 -4.91 -10.55
C LEU A 231 2.27 -3.61 -11.35
N SER A 232 2.63 -3.78 -12.60
CA SER A 232 2.80 -2.73 -13.60
C SER A 232 2.08 -3.14 -14.89
N TYR A 233 1.88 -2.20 -15.82
CA TYR A 233 1.37 -2.49 -17.17
C TYR A 233 2.46 -3.01 -18.11
N THR A 234 3.67 -3.21 -17.59
CA THR A 234 4.80 -3.78 -18.29
C THR A 234 5.50 -4.83 -17.42
N THR A 235 6.55 -5.43 -17.94
CA THR A 235 7.37 -6.42 -17.24
C THR A 235 8.83 -5.97 -17.20
N PHE A 236 9.56 -6.41 -16.18
CA PHE A 236 10.97 -6.06 -15.99
C PHE A 236 11.84 -7.30 -15.81
N ALA A 237 13.04 -7.26 -16.38
CA ALA A 237 14.08 -8.26 -16.19
C ALA A 237 15.26 -7.65 -15.41
N TYR A 238 15.85 -8.45 -14.54
CA TYR A 238 17.01 -8.07 -13.74
C TYR A 238 18.19 -8.95 -14.12
N LYS A 239 19.39 -8.34 -14.30
CA LYS A 239 20.59 -9.06 -14.73
C LYS A 239 21.85 -8.42 -14.17
N ASN A 240 23.00 -9.10 -14.38
CA ASN A 240 24.34 -8.57 -14.22
C ASN A 240 24.64 -8.02 -12.81
N LEU A 241 24.23 -8.77 -11.77
CA LEU A 241 24.56 -8.42 -10.38
C LEU A 241 26.08 -8.45 -10.17
N GLN A 242 26.62 -7.35 -9.69
CA GLN A 242 28.00 -7.17 -9.31
C GLN A 242 28.08 -6.52 -7.93
N THR A 243 28.77 -7.19 -7.01
CA THR A 243 29.05 -6.67 -5.66
C THR A 243 30.26 -7.42 -5.09
N VAL A 244 30.75 -6.97 -3.96
CA VAL A 244 31.85 -7.67 -3.25
C VAL A 244 31.34 -9.00 -2.71
N LYS A 245 32.23 -10.01 -2.69
CA LYS A 245 31.96 -11.31 -2.07
C LYS A 245 32.35 -11.32 -0.60
N GLU A 246 33.26 -10.42 -0.22
CA GLU A 246 33.76 -10.27 1.13
C GLU A 246 33.81 -8.80 1.50
N LEU A 247 33.43 -8.47 2.73
CA LEU A 247 33.44 -7.14 3.28
C LEU A 247 33.95 -7.22 4.73
N SER A 248 34.82 -6.31 5.12
CA SER A 248 35.27 -6.23 6.51
C SER A 248 34.21 -5.52 7.38
N THR A 249 34.04 -5.98 8.61
CA THR A 249 33.23 -5.28 9.62
C THR A 249 33.75 -3.86 9.92
N ALA A 250 35.02 -3.60 9.64
CA ALA A 250 35.66 -2.29 9.77
C ALA A 250 35.47 -1.41 8.52
N SER A 251 34.95 -1.94 7.42
CA SER A 251 34.63 -1.15 6.22
C SER A 251 33.39 -0.30 6.47
N GLU A 252 33.34 0.89 5.88
CA GLU A 252 32.17 1.77 6.00
C GLU A 252 31.03 1.33 5.07
N SER A 253 31.34 1.04 3.81
CA SER A 253 30.35 0.76 2.77
C SER A 253 30.89 -0.06 1.62
N SER A 254 29.99 -0.53 0.77
CA SER A 254 30.26 -1.09 -0.55
C SER A 254 29.14 -0.79 -1.53
N ASN A 255 29.33 -1.10 -2.81
CA ASN A 255 28.37 -0.84 -3.87
C ASN A 255 27.80 -2.15 -4.43
N ILE A 256 26.52 -2.08 -4.77
CA ILE A 256 25.76 -3.10 -5.48
C ILE A 256 25.40 -2.53 -6.85
N TYR A 257 25.79 -3.23 -7.92
CA TYR A 257 25.43 -2.89 -9.29
C TYR A 257 24.57 -3.99 -9.88
N PHE A 258 23.53 -3.63 -10.58
CA PHE A 258 22.71 -4.54 -11.38
C PHE A 258 22.05 -3.77 -12.51
N GLU A 259 21.46 -4.50 -13.44
CA GLU A 259 20.72 -3.92 -14.57
C GLU A 259 19.25 -4.26 -14.47
N VAL A 260 18.39 -3.29 -14.82
CA VAL A 260 16.94 -3.48 -14.96
C VAL A 260 16.54 -3.10 -16.38
N THR A 261 15.82 -3.99 -17.05
CA THR A 261 15.31 -3.80 -18.41
C THR A 261 13.80 -3.83 -18.40
N ASN A 262 13.15 -2.86 -19.03
CA ASN A 262 11.73 -2.93 -19.35
C ASN A 262 11.53 -3.86 -20.56
N THR A 263 10.96 -5.03 -20.33
CA THR A 263 10.79 -6.08 -21.36
C THR A 263 9.43 -6.02 -22.04
N GLY A 264 8.54 -5.13 -21.63
CA GLY A 264 7.21 -4.97 -22.22
C GLY A 264 7.12 -3.77 -23.15
N LYS A 265 5.89 -3.28 -23.38
CA LYS A 265 5.58 -2.29 -24.40
C LYS A 265 5.15 -0.93 -23.85
N VAL A 266 5.07 -0.77 -22.53
CA VAL A 266 4.59 0.44 -21.87
C VAL A 266 5.74 1.03 -21.06
N ARG A 267 5.93 2.37 -21.15
CA ARG A 267 6.83 3.09 -20.25
C ARG A 267 6.33 2.96 -18.83
N ALA A 268 7.20 2.59 -17.91
CA ALA A 268 6.86 2.46 -16.51
C ALA A 268 8.08 2.61 -15.60
N ASP A 269 7.81 2.80 -14.32
CA ASP A 269 8.83 2.79 -13.29
C ASP A 269 8.84 1.42 -12.60
N GLU A 270 10.03 0.89 -12.34
CA GLU A 270 10.24 -0.25 -11.44
C GLU A 270 10.83 0.23 -10.12
N ILE A 271 10.44 -0.43 -9.03
CA ILE A 271 11.07 -0.25 -7.72
C ILE A 271 11.82 -1.53 -7.39
N ALA A 272 13.12 -1.53 -7.68
CA ALA A 272 14.00 -2.62 -7.34
C ALA A 272 14.37 -2.55 -5.86
N GLN A 273 14.18 -3.65 -5.14
CA GLN A 273 14.32 -3.74 -3.68
C GLN A 273 15.52 -4.62 -3.33
N VAL A 274 16.32 -4.18 -2.37
CA VAL A 274 17.51 -4.88 -1.89
C VAL A 274 17.27 -5.35 -0.47
N TYR A 275 17.44 -6.65 -0.25
CA TYR A 275 17.26 -7.31 1.03
C TYR A 275 18.55 -8.00 1.48
N LEU A 276 18.74 -8.09 2.79
CA LEU A 276 19.74 -8.93 3.42
C LEU A 276 19.09 -10.03 4.25
N SER A 277 19.65 -11.22 4.15
CA SER A 277 19.26 -12.40 4.94
C SER A 277 20.54 -13.01 5.54
N PRO A 278 20.64 -13.21 6.88
CA PRO A 278 21.71 -14.02 7.45
C PRO A 278 21.53 -15.49 7.02
N THR A 279 22.59 -16.18 6.68
CA THR A 279 22.52 -17.60 6.31
C THR A 279 22.49 -18.52 7.52
N GLN A 280 22.92 -18.04 8.67
CA GLN A 280 22.82 -18.75 9.95
C GLN A 280 21.74 -18.07 10.80
N SER A 281 20.88 -18.87 11.42
CA SER A 281 19.83 -18.33 12.29
C SER A 281 20.46 -17.67 13.50
N ASN A 282 20.22 -16.38 13.65
CA ASN A 282 20.51 -15.62 14.85
C ASN A 282 19.19 -15.02 15.31
N GLN A 283 18.75 -15.37 16.51
CA GLN A 283 17.47 -14.89 17.07
C GLN A 283 17.38 -13.36 17.21
N GLN A 284 18.50 -12.67 17.12
CA GLN A 284 18.58 -11.19 17.21
C GLN A 284 18.57 -10.49 15.85
N ILE A 285 18.77 -11.23 14.76
CA ILE A 285 18.76 -10.67 13.40
C ILE A 285 17.51 -11.17 12.67
N HIS A 286 16.81 -10.26 12.02
CA HIS A 286 15.65 -10.64 11.20
C HIS A 286 16.08 -11.56 10.04
N PRO A 287 15.30 -12.62 9.76
CA PRO A 287 15.58 -13.56 8.68
C PRO A 287 15.72 -12.93 7.30
N ILE A 288 15.02 -11.84 7.05
CA ILE A 288 15.11 -11.01 5.85
C ILE A 288 14.81 -9.56 6.22
N GLN A 289 15.55 -8.61 5.65
CA GLN A 289 15.32 -7.19 5.93
C GLN A 289 15.58 -6.36 4.69
N LEU A 290 14.65 -5.45 4.35
CA LEU A 290 14.85 -4.44 3.32
C LEU A 290 15.95 -3.48 3.77
N GLN A 291 16.95 -3.31 2.93
CA GLN A 291 18.09 -2.44 3.22
C GLN A 291 18.20 -1.25 2.26
N GLY A 292 17.56 -1.34 1.12
CA GLY A 292 17.51 -0.25 0.16
C GLY A 292 16.58 -0.54 -1.00
N PHE A 293 16.26 0.51 -1.76
CA PHE A 293 15.49 0.39 -3.00
C PHE A 293 15.85 1.51 -3.96
N ALA A 294 15.61 1.28 -5.24
CA ALA A 294 15.75 2.29 -6.29
C ALA A 294 14.49 2.34 -7.15
N ARG A 295 14.01 3.56 -7.43
CA ARG A 295 12.96 3.79 -8.43
C ARG A 295 13.61 4.11 -9.77
N ILE A 296 13.25 3.37 -10.81
CA ILE A 296 13.93 3.38 -12.10
C ILE A 296 12.88 3.56 -13.19
N SER A 297 12.88 4.71 -13.86
CA SER A 297 12.00 4.98 -15.01
C SER A 297 12.59 4.38 -16.27
N LEU A 298 11.82 3.56 -17.00
CA LEU A 298 12.27 2.83 -18.18
C LEU A 298 11.26 2.92 -19.32
N ASN A 299 11.73 3.31 -20.50
CA ASN A 299 10.99 3.16 -21.73
C ASN A 299 10.95 1.68 -22.18
N PRO A 300 10.03 1.27 -23.07
CA PRO A 300 10.04 -0.07 -23.66
C PRO A 300 11.40 -0.43 -24.26
N GLY A 301 11.95 -1.59 -23.86
CA GLY A 301 13.26 -2.07 -24.29
C GLY A 301 14.48 -1.39 -23.64
N GLU A 302 14.29 -0.35 -22.85
CA GLU A 302 15.37 0.36 -22.19
C GLU A 302 15.96 -0.46 -21.04
N THR A 303 17.27 -0.44 -20.92
CA THR A 303 18.04 -1.01 -19.81
C THR A 303 18.77 0.10 -19.08
N LYS A 304 18.67 0.13 -17.77
CA LYS A 304 19.48 1.01 -16.92
C LYS A 304 20.31 0.21 -15.94
N ARG A 305 21.54 0.66 -15.74
CA ARG A 305 22.40 0.19 -14.66
C ARG A 305 22.05 0.95 -13.39
N VAL A 306 21.82 0.21 -12.31
CA VAL A 306 21.50 0.74 -10.99
C VAL A 306 22.72 0.55 -10.10
N CYS A 307 23.08 1.57 -9.33
CA CYS A 307 24.08 1.48 -8.29
C CYS A 307 23.45 1.83 -6.94
N ILE A 308 23.55 0.93 -5.98
CA ILE A 308 23.12 1.16 -4.61
C ILE A 308 24.33 1.01 -3.70
N LYS A 309 24.70 2.08 -3.01
CA LYS A 309 25.71 2.07 -1.95
C LYS A 309 25.02 1.56 -0.67
N PHE A 310 25.52 0.47 -0.13
CA PHE A 310 25.08 -0.07 1.14
C PHE A 310 26.18 0.04 2.19
N TYR A 311 25.76 0.14 3.44
CA TYR A 311 26.67 0.36 4.56
C TYR A 311 26.81 -0.90 5.42
N THR A 312 27.98 -1.07 6.01
CA THR A 312 28.28 -2.20 6.90
C THR A 312 27.36 -2.22 8.11
N ASP A 313 26.87 -1.06 8.54
CA ASP A 313 25.83 -0.94 9.57
C ASP A 313 24.56 -1.73 9.27
N GLN A 314 24.24 -1.93 8.01
CA GLN A 314 23.01 -2.63 7.60
C GLN A 314 23.06 -4.15 7.83
N PHE A 315 24.23 -4.72 8.12
CA PHE A 315 24.41 -6.10 8.55
C PHE A 315 24.22 -6.29 10.06
N GLY A 316 24.07 -5.20 10.80
CA GLY A 316 23.99 -5.23 12.24
C GLY A 316 22.59 -5.48 12.79
N TYR A 317 22.54 -5.64 14.09
CA TYR A 317 21.33 -5.79 14.88
C TYR A 317 21.46 -5.07 16.23
N TYR A 318 20.32 -4.68 16.78
CA TYR A 318 20.24 -4.08 18.10
C TYR A 318 20.11 -5.17 19.16
N SER A 319 21.07 -5.24 20.10
CA SER A 319 20.99 -6.19 21.20
C SER A 319 20.02 -5.68 22.27
N HIS A 320 19.04 -6.52 22.60
CA HIS A 320 18.10 -6.27 23.69
C HIS A 320 18.63 -6.76 25.05
N GLN A 321 19.76 -7.49 25.05
CA GLN A 321 20.39 -8.05 26.25
C GLN A 321 21.61 -7.23 26.64
N GLY A 322 21.78 -6.97 27.93
CA GLY A 322 22.92 -6.21 28.47
C GLY A 322 22.87 -4.73 28.12
N ASN A 323 24.02 -4.20 27.70
CA ASN A 323 24.13 -2.81 27.24
C ASN A 323 23.49 -2.67 25.87
N ARG A 324 22.28 -2.20 25.79
CA ARG A 324 21.51 -1.96 24.56
C ARG A 324 22.36 -1.24 23.49
N GLN A 325 22.93 -1.98 22.56
CA GLN A 325 23.93 -1.50 21.59
C GLN A 325 23.69 -2.08 20.21
N TRP A 326 24.15 -1.38 19.18
CA TRP A 326 24.23 -1.85 17.81
C TRP A 326 25.44 -2.76 17.63
N ASN A 327 25.22 -3.95 17.11
CA ASN A 327 26.26 -4.95 16.93
C ASN A 327 26.37 -5.32 15.46
N ILE A 328 27.57 -5.31 14.90
CA ILE A 328 27.91 -5.82 13.58
C ILE A 328 28.83 -7.01 13.80
N ALA A 329 28.35 -8.20 13.51
CA ALA A 329 29.11 -9.42 13.73
C ALA A 329 29.55 -10.03 12.40
N PRO A 330 30.77 -10.62 12.32
CA PRO A 330 31.18 -11.40 11.16
C PRO A 330 30.20 -12.54 10.93
N GLY A 331 30.05 -12.92 9.66
CA GLY A 331 29.09 -13.97 9.29
C GLY A 331 28.82 -13.99 7.80
N THR A 332 27.99 -14.91 7.38
CA THR A 332 27.61 -15.06 5.98
C THR A 332 26.17 -14.58 5.78
N TYR A 333 25.98 -13.74 4.79
CA TYR A 333 24.72 -13.11 4.45
C TYR A 333 24.40 -13.36 2.98
N GLU A 334 23.13 -13.41 2.67
CA GLU A 334 22.60 -13.46 1.32
C GLU A 334 22.03 -12.08 0.96
N LEU A 335 22.64 -11.42 0.01
CA LEU A 335 22.13 -10.23 -0.63
C LEU A 335 21.11 -10.67 -1.68
N LYS A 336 19.90 -10.12 -1.61
CA LYS A 336 18.78 -10.47 -2.49
C LYS A 336 18.25 -9.21 -3.15
N ILE A 337 18.04 -9.26 -4.46
CA ILE A 337 17.45 -8.15 -5.22
C ILE A 337 16.21 -8.66 -5.91
N GLY A 338 15.10 -7.94 -5.75
CA GLY A 338 13.83 -8.37 -6.29
C GLY A 338 12.80 -7.26 -6.43
N ALA A 339 11.62 -7.64 -6.91
CA ALA A 339 10.46 -6.78 -7.06
C ALA A 339 9.54 -6.79 -5.82
N SER A 340 9.78 -7.71 -4.89
CA SER A 340 9.14 -7.79 -3.57
C SER A 340 9.97 -8.65 -2.63
N SER A 341 9.57 -8.75 -1.35
CA SER A 341 10.23 -9.64 -0.37
C SER A 341 10.20 -11.13 -0.75
N GLN A 342 9.36 -11.51 -1.70
CA GLN A 342 9.21 -12.90 -2.15
C GLN A 342 9.48 -13.10 -3.65
N ASP A 343 9.50 -12.05 -4.46
CA ASP A 343 9.91 -12.08 -5.86
C ASP A 343 11.38 -11.67 -5.97
N ILE A 344 12.28 -12.57 -5.54
CA ILE A 344 13.73 -12.38 -5.60
C ILE A 344 14.23 -12.85 -6.96
N ARG A 345 14.93 -11.98 -7.66
CA ARG A 345 15.40 -12.21 -9.04
C ARG A 345 16.91 -12.35 -9.16
N LEU A 346 17.66 -11.73 -8.26
CA LEU A 346 19.11 -11.85 -8.20
C LEU A 346 19.53 -12.09 -6.75
N ASN A 347 20.58 -12.89 -6.55
CA ASN A 347 21.17 -13.09 -5.24
C ASN A 347 22.69 -13.23 -5.31
N GLN A 348 23.36 -12.89 -4.24
CA GLN A 348 24.80 -13.04 -4.06
C GLN A 348 25.11 -13.24 -2.58
N GLN A 349 25.93 -14.24 -2.28
CA GLN A 349 26.46 -14.40 -0.94
C GLN A 349 27.55 -13.36 -0.66
N ILE A 350 27.50 -12.76 0.53
CA ILE A 350 28.51 -11.84 1.06
C ILE A 350 28.99 -12.39 2.39
N VAL A 351 30.31 -12.49 2.55
CA VAL A 351 30.96 -12.86 3.82
C VAL A 351 31.42 -11.59 4.51
N LEU A 352 30.90 -11.33 5.69
CA LEU A 352 31.37 -10.25 6.55
C LEU A 352 32.49 -10.80 7.45
N THR A 353 33.70 -10.25 7.34
CA THR A 353 34.91 -10.70 8.03
C THR A 353 35.43 -9.65 9.03
N GLY A 354 36.35 -10.06 9.90
CA GLY A 354 36.95 -9.20 10.93
C GLY A 354 36.32 -9.39 12.32
N ASP A 355 36.65 -8.48 13.23
CA ASP A 355 36.16 -8.52 14.60
C ASP A 355 34.72 -8.00 14.70
N LYS A 356 34.02 -8.43 15.75
CA LYS A 356 32.71 -7.88 16.07
C LYS A 356 32.84 -6.39 16.43
N VAL A 357 32.11 -5.54 15.72
CA VAL A 357 32.00 -4.10 16.02
C VAL A 357 30.78 -3.84 16.88
N VAL A 358 30.95 -3.06 17.94
CA VAL A 358 29.89 -2.67 18.87
C VAL A 358 29.89 -1.17 19.01
N LYS A 359 28.74 -0.52 18.83
CA LYS A 359 28.57 0.91 18.99
C LYS A 359 27.21 1.26 19.61
N PRO A 360 27.04 2.46 20.17
CA PRO A 360 25.77 2.83 20.83
C PRO A 360 24.58 2.75 19.90
N LEU A 361 24.70 3.27 18.68
CA LEU A 361 23.70 3.28 17.62
C LEU A 361 24.36 3.01 16.27
N ARG A 362 23.60 2.69 15.26
CA ARG A 362 24.08 2.66 13.87
C ARG A 362 24.22 4.09 13.34
N ASP A 363 25.17 4.29 12.46
CA ASP A 363 25.44 5.61 11.86
C ASP A 363 24.61 5.80 10.56
N HIS A 364 24.36 4.71 9.84
CA HIS A 364 23.65 4.73 8.56
C HIS A 364 22.38 3.91 8.63
N TYR A 365 21.25 4.54 8.32
CA TYR A 365 19.90 3.93 8.37
C TYR A 365 19.42 3.49 6.99
N PHE A 366 19.90 4.14 5.93
CA PHE A 366 19.42 3.93 4.56
C PHE A 366 20.59 3.73 3.61
N SER A 367 20.37 2.93 2.57
CA SER A 367 21.24 2.87 1.40
C SER A 367 21.08 4.12 0.54
N GLU A 368 22.08 4.42 -0.27
CA GLU A 368 22.07 5.52 -1.22
C GLU A 368 21.97 4.99 -2.64
N VAL A 369 21.12 5.57 -3.47
CA VAL A 369 21.13 5.34 -4.92
C VAL A 369 22.13 6.29 -5.52
N ILE A 370 23.12 5.75 -6.24
CA ILE A 370 24.14 6.52 -6.95
C ILE A 370 23.74 6.56 -8.42
N GLU A 371 23.54 7.77 -8.95
CA GLU A 371 23.18 8.01 -10.35
C GLU A 371 24.38 7.81 -11.30
#